data_9b32438493bc19a2300bf3c226ca334b
#
_entry.id   9b32438493bc19a2300bf3c226ca334b
#
_cell.length_a   1.000
_cell.length_b   1.000
_cell.length_c   1.000
_cell.angle_alpha   90.00
_cell.angle_beta   90.00
_cell.angle_gamma   90.00
#
_symmetry.space_group_name_H-M   'P 1'
#
loop_
_entity.id
_entity.type
_entity.pdbx_description
1 polymer ?
#
loop_
_entity_poly.entity_id
_entity_poly.type
_entity_poly.pdbx_seq_one_letter_code
_entity_poly.pdbx_strand_id
1 'polypeptide(L)'
;EIPLRLVGSEMCIRDSSYAVYALDRPRQCVFGGTSNIKRFLPFDRTGNRRFVPVQTNRAEMEVHILENEKESRQYIDQVWAEAMMLYRNGNFKLAFSKETETQLDKLRQEFMADDTEAGMIQAWLDEHEDRKVCSLMLFKEALDNPYVKPKKAETDRICEIMNTSIVGWKQGTMTRFKDYGTQRSWVCVNENCKRDAKDL
;
A
#
# COMPACT_ATOMS: atom_id res chain seq x y z
N GLU A 1 11.09 15.97 2.35
CA GLU A 1 10.63 14.60 2.71
C GLU A 1 9.81 14.71 3.99
N ILE A 2 8.51 14.51 3.90
CA ILE A 2 7.64 14.42 5.09
C ILE A 2 7.92 13.04 5.69
N PRO A 3 8.43 12.94 6.92
CA PRO A 3 8.71 11.63 7.49
C PRO A 3 7.41 10.83 7.60
N LEU A 4 7.35 9.69 6.94
CA LEU A 4 6.22 8.73 6.96
C LEU A 4 5.78 8.31 8.39
N ARG A 5 6.54 8.65 9.39
CA ARG A 5 6.25 8.40 10.82
C ARG A 5 5.14 9.27 11.41
N LEU A 6 4.77 10.38 10.75
CA LEU A 6 3.66 11.25 11.20
C LEU A 6 2.26 10.70 10.87
N VAL A 7 2.18 9.61 10.10
CA VAL A 7 0.93 8.91 9.77
C VAL A 7 0.76 7.69 10.69
N GLY A 8 1.25 7.78 11.93
CA GLY A 8 1.04 6.75 12.94
C GLY A 8 -0.45 6.52 13.25
N SER A 9 -0.77 5.35 13.76
CA SER A 9 -2.11 4.91 14.18
C SER A 9 -2.75 5.80 15.27
N GLU A 10 -2.01 6.73 15.84
CA GLU A 10 -2.49 7.63 16.89
C GLU A 10 -3.16 8.85 16.27
N MET A 11 -4.42 9.06 16.60
CA MET A 11 -5.16 10.29 16.27
C MET A 11 -4.69 11.53 17.07
N CYS A 12 -3.55 11.45 17.71
CA CYS A 12 -3.00 12.49 18.56
C CYS A 12 -1.66 12.97 18.01
N ILE A 13 -1.43 14.29 18.10
CA ILE A 13 -0.12 14.91 17.86
C ILE A 13 0.59 14.96 19.21
N ARG A 14 1.72 14.31 19.32
CA ARG A 14 2.62 14.41 20.46
C ARG A 14 3.56 15.59 20.22
N ASP A 15 3.29 16.71 20.86
CA ASP A 15 4.13 17.91 20.78
C ASP A 15 4.91 18.09 22.09
N SER A 16 6.25 18.17 21.96
CA SER A 16 7.13 18.27 23.13
C SER A 16 8.28 19.27 22.96
N SER A 17 8.27 20.12 21.94
CA SER A 17 9.43 20.97 21.63
C SER A 17 9.82 21.96 22.76
N TYR A 18 8.90 22.33 23.64
CA TYR A 18 9.13 23.25 24.76
C TYR A 18 8.41 22.89 26.07
N ALA A 19 7.71 21.75 26.13
CA ALA A 19 7.01 21.31 27.34
C ALA A 19 7.83 20.29 28.11
N VAL A 20 7.84 20.37 29.44
CA VAL A 20 8.52 19.42 30.34
C VAL A 20 7.92 18.01 30.20
N TYR A 21 6.68 17.90 29.76
CA TYR A 21 5.99 16.63 29.50
C TYR A 21 5.31 16.67 28.14
N ALA A 22 5.39 15.55 27.41
CA ALA A 22 4.66 15.36 26.17
C ALA A 22 3.14 15.29 26.46
N LEU A 23 2.37 16.18 25.85
CA LEU A 23 0.91 16.17 25.92
C LEU A 23 0.33 15.62 24.63
N ASP A 24 -0.52 14.60 24.75
CA ASP A 24 -1.27 14.08 23.62
C ASP A 24 -2.43 15.02 23.30
N ARG A 25 -2.40 15.64 22.11
CA ARG A 25 -3.49 16.51 21.64
C ARG A 25 -4.21 15.85 20.48
N PRO A 26 -5.54 15.77 20.49
CA PRO A 26 -6.30 15.27 19.35
C PRO A 26 -5.96 16.09 18.10
N ARG A 27 -5.69 15.43 16.99
CA ARG A 27 -5.40 16.09 15.73
C ARG A 27 -6.67 16.75 15.18
N GLN A 28 -6.59 18.04 14.89
CA GLN A 28 -7.68 18.84 14.31
C GLN A 28 -7.36 19.33 12.89
N CYS A 29 -6.57 18.59 12.15
CA CYS A 29 -6.17 18.95 10.78
C CYS A 29 -6.17 17.73 9.87
N VAL A 30 -6.28 18.00 8.57
CA VAL A 30 -6.00 17.07 7.49
C VAL A 30 -4.76 17.53 6.74
N PHE A 31 -4.07 16.61 6.08
CA PHE A 31 -2.94 16.93 5.23
C PHE A 31 -3.38 16.86 3.78
N GLY A 32 -3.04 17.88 2.99
CA GLY A 32 -3.20 17.89 1.55
C GLY A 32 -1.84 18.04 0.87
N GLY A 33 -1.72 17.51 -0.33
CA GLY A 33 -0.53 17.63 -1.14
C GLY A 33 -0.86 17.44 -2.62
N THR A 34 0.03 17.87 -3.49
CA THR A 34 -0.09 17.72 -4.94
C THR A 34 1.08 16.91 -5.48
N SER A 35 0.84 16.14 -6.54
CA SER A 35 1.88 15.40 -7.24
C SER A 35 1.62 15.43 -8.74
N ASN A 36 2.70 15.59 -9.51
CA ASN A 36 2.67 15.43 -10.97
C ASN A 36 3.02 13.99 -11.39
N ILE A 37 3.36 13.12 -10.43
CA ILE A 37 3.69 11.73 -10.67
C ILE A 37 2.42 10.92 -10.48
N LYS A 38 2.02 10.14 -11.50
CA LYS A 38 0.78 9.34 -11.43
C LYS A 38 0.86 8.30 -10.29
N ARG A 39 1.98 7.58 -10.16
CA ARG A 39 2.19 6.54 -9.14
C ARG A 39 2.96 7.11 -7.95
N PHE A 40 2.32 7.98 -7.18
CA PHE A 40 2.95 8.68 -6.05
C PHE A 40 2.72 8.00 -4.70
N LEU A 41 1.74 7.10 -4.61
CA LEU A 41 1.50 6.34 -3.38
C LEU A 41 2.57 5.24 -3.24
N PRO A 42 3.17 5.08 -2.06
CA PRO A 42 4.07 3.97 -1.81
C PRO A 42 3.32 2.64 -1.97
N PHE A 43 4.06 1.60 -2.35
CA PHE A 43 3.48 0.27 -2.32
C PHE A 43 3.13 -0.10 -0.87
N ASP A 44 1.84 -0.38 -0.64
CA ASP A 44 1.31 -0.76 0.68
C ASP A 44 0.21 -1.81 0.50
N ARG A 45 0.46 -3.03 0.98
CA ARG A 45 -0.48 -4.16 0.92
C ARG A 45 -1.74 -3.94 1.74
N THR A 46 -1.72 -3.00 2.69
CA THR A 46 -2.92 -2.60 3.44
C THR A 46 -3.82 -1.64 2.67
N GLY A 47 -3.43 -1.27 1.43
CA GLY A 47 -4.26 -0.55 0.47
C GLY A 47 -4.25 0.96 0.63
N ASN A 48 -3.28 1.57 1.33
CA ASN A 48 -3.17 3.03 1.45
C ASN A 48 -4.47 3.73 1.93
N ARG A 49 -5.25 3.07 2.79
CA ARG A 49 -6.61 3.48 3.23
C ARG A 49 -6.72 4.90 3.81
N ARG A 50 -5.58 5.53 4.15
CA ARG A 50 -5.54 6.90 4.71
C ARG A 50 -5.43 7.98 3.64
N PHE A 51 -5.20 7.58 2.39
CA PHE A 51 -5.08 8.49 1.27
C PHE A 51 -6.40 8.56 0.50
N VAL A 52 -6.75 9.77 0.11
CA VAL A 52 -7.89 10.06 -0.76
C VAL A 52 -7.31 10.74 -2.01
N PRO A 53 -6.87 9.96 -3.01
CA PRO A 53 -6.36 10.53 -4.25
C PRO A 53 -7.49 11.18 -5.03
N VAL A 54 -7.25 12.40 -5.51
CA VAL A 54 -8.18 13.15 -6.36
C VAL A 54 -7.45 13.48 -7.65
N GLN A 55 -7.96 12.99 -8.76
CA GLN A 55 -7.44 13.30 -10.07
C GLN A 55 -8.03 14.64 -10.55
N THR A 56 -7.17 15.57 -10.91
CA THR A 56 -7.57 16.87 -11.48
C THR A 56 -7.42 16.85 -13.00
N ASN A 57 -8.40 17.45 -13.70
CA ASN A 57 -8.36 17.60 -15.15
C ASN A 57 -8.36 19.10 -15.52
N ARG A 58 -7.26 19.59 -16.06
CA ARG A 58 -7.14 20.99 -16.47
C ARG A 58 -8.13 21.36 -17.59
N ALA A 59 -8.49 20.41 -18.45
CA ALA A 59 -9.41 20.66 -19.56
C ALA A 59 -10.84 20.96 -19.10
N GLU A 60 -11.22 20.53 -17.90
CA GLU A 60 -12.53 20.76 -17.29
C GLU A 60 -12.56 21.98 -16.36
N MET A 61 -11.49 22.74 -16.31
CA MET A 61 -11.41 23.91 -15.45
C MET A 61 -12.25 25.04 -16.03
N GLU A 62 -13.27 25.45 -15.29
CA GLU A 62 -14.18 26.54 -15.68
C GLU A 62 -13.60 27.92 -15.32
N VAL A 63 -12.92 28.02 -14.17
CA VAL A 63 -12.36 29.25 -13.64
C VAL A 63 -10.88 29.08 -13.35
N HIS A 64 -10.05 29.94 -13.94
CA HIS A 64 -8.61 29.95 -13.65
C HIS A 64 -8.35 30.80 -12.41
N ILE A 65 -7.88 30.15 -11.33
CA ILE A 65 -7.73 30.76 -9.99
C ILE A 65 -6.87 32.03 -10.01
N LEU A 66 -5.79 32.06 -10.82
CA LEU A 66 -4.87 33.20 -10.88
C LEU A 66 -5.34 34.31 -11.84
N GLU A 67 -6.17 34.01 -12.83
CA GLU A 67 -6.67 34.96 -13.79
C GLU A 67 -7.93 35.65 -13.27
N ASN A 68 -8.78 34.92 -12.54
CA ASN A 68 -10.07 35.38 -12.03
C ASN A 68 -10.10 35.38 -10.49
N GLU A 69 -9.18 36.08 -9.84
CA GLU A 69 -9.00 36.05 -8.38
C GLU A 69 -10.28 36.39 -7.61
N LYS A 70 -11.05 37.38 -8.06
CA LYS A 70 -12.28 37.82 -7.39
C LYS A 70 -13.34 36.73 -7.40
N GLU A 71 -13.58 36.10 -8.54
CA GLU A 71 -14.56 35.03 -8.71
C GLU A 71 -14.11 33.78 -7.95
N SER A 72 -12.82 33.46 -8.00
CA SER A 72 -12.24 32.34 -7.26
C SER A 72 -12.40 32.51 -5.75
N ARG A 73 -12.20 33.71 -5.21
CA ARG A 73 -12.44 33.99 -3.80
C ARG A 73 -13.91 33.79 -3.43
N GLN A 74 -14.83 34.32 -4.21
CA GLN A 74 -16.25 34.17 -3.97
C GLN A 74 -16.65 32.68 -3.97
N TYR A 75 -16.13 31.90 -4.91
CA TYR A 75 -16.37 30.47 -4.97
C TYR A 75 -15.83 29.74 -3.73
N ILE A 76 -14.60 30.03 -3.30
CA ILE A 76 -13.99 29.44 -2.11
C ILE A 76 -14.76 29.83 -0.85
N ASP A 77 -15.20 31.08 -0.72
CA ASP A 77 -16.01 31.55 0.40
C ASP A 77 -17.34 30.82 0.46
N GLN A 78 -17.97 30.55 -0.67
CA GLN A 78 -19.19 29.77 -0.77
C GLN A 78 -18.98 28.31 -0.33
N VAL A 79 -17.90 27.67 -0.78
CA VAL A 79 -17.54 26.30 -0.38
C VAL A 79 -17.35 26.20 1.13
N TRP A 80 -16.66 27.20 1.73
CA TRP A 80 -16.47 27.25 3.17
C TRP A 80 -17.77 27.48 3.94
N ALA A 81 -18.66 28.35 3.41
CA ALA A 81 -19.97 28.58 4.01
C ALA A 81 -20.81 27.32 4.03
N GLU A 82 -20.85 26.56 2.93
CA GLU A 82 -21.55 25.27 2.85
C GLU A 82 -20.94 24.23 3.81
N ALA A 83 -19.62 24.09 3.83
CA ALA A 83 -18.93 23.20 4.75
C ALA A 83 -19.25 23.54 6.23
N MET A 84 -19.26 24.82 6.58
CA MET A 84 -19.62 25.28 7.93
C MET A 84 -21.08 25.01 8.26
N MET A 85 -21.98 25.14 7.30
CA MET A 85 -23.39 24.81 7.50
C MET A 85 -23.55 23.30 7.78
N LEU A 86 -22.92 22.45 7.00
CA LEU A 86 -22.93 21.00 7.20
C LEU A 86 -22.35 20.63 8.58
N TYR A 87 -21.23 21.24 8.95
CA TYR A 87 -20.60 21.02 10.24
C TYR A 87 -21.50 21.41 11.42
N ARG A 88 -22.15 22.58 11.36
CA ARG A 88 -23.04 23.07 12.43
C ARG A 88 -24.32 22.26 12.54
N ASN A 89 -24.84 21.74 11.43
CA ASN A 89 -26.03 20.89 11.43
C ASN A 89 -25.77 19.49 12.00
N GLY A 90 -24.52 19.09 12.19
CA GLY A 90 -24.15 17.81 12.81
C GLY A 90 -24.57 16.55 12.04
N ASN A 91 -25.12 16.68 10.83
CA ASN A 91 -25.67 15.59 10.03
C ASN A 91 -24.64 14.91 9.09
N PHE A 92 -23.34 15.14 9.30
CA PHE A 92 -22.30 14.53 8.50
C PHE A 92 -21.68 13.32 9.22
N LYS A 93 -21.23 12.35 8.42
CA LYS A 93 -20.47 11.20 8.90
C LYS A 93 -19.04 11.29 8.37
N LEU A 94 -18.05 11.08 9.24
CA LEU A 94 -16.63 10.97 8.85
C LEU A 94 -16.30 9.56 8.30
N ALA A 95 -17.20 9.04 7.47
CA ALA A 95 -17.05 7.75 6.81
C ALA A 95 -17.66 7.82 5.41
N PHE A 96 -16.99 7.23 4.47
CA PHE A 96 -17.50 7.10 3.10
C PHE A 96 -18.57 6.01 3.00
N SER A 97 -19.44 6.11 1.99
CA SER A 97 -20.31 5.00 1.62
C SER A 97 -19.48 3.82 1.11
N LYS A 98 -20.05 2.61 1.12
CA LYS A 98 -19.35 1.42 0.59
C LYS A 98 -19.01 1.57 -0.89
N GLU A 99 -19.87 2.20 -1.67
CA GLU A 99 -19.65 2.47 -3.10
C GLU A 99 -18.46 3.43 -3.30
N THR A 100 -18.41 4.52 -2.52
CA THR A 100 -17.33 5.50 -2.55
C THR A 100 -16.01 4.86 -2.11
N GLU A 101 -16.02 4.03 -1.06
CA GLU A 101 -14.82 3.33 -0.59
C GLU A 101 -14.28 2.37 -1.67
N THR A 102 -15.17 1.63 -2.36
CA THR A 102 -14.77 0.77 -3.47
C THR A 102 -14.15 1.55 -4.63
N GLN A 103 -14.66 2.74 -4.94
CA GLN A 103 -14.07 3.62 -5.96
C GLN A 103 -12.71 4.16 -5.52
N LEU A 104 -12.59 4.57 -4.26
CA LEU A 104 -11.32 5.03 -3.69
C LEU A 104 -10.26 3.93 -3.67
N ASP A 105 -10.63 2.69 -3.38
CA ASP A 105 -9.70 1.56 -3.42
C ASP A 105 -9.15 1.32 -4.82
N LYS A 106 -9.98 1.42 -5.85
CA LYS A 106 -9.53 1.35 -7.25
C LYS A 106 -8.55 2.49 -7.59
N LEU A 107 -8.88 3.72 -7.18
CA LEU A 107 -7.99 4.86 -7.38
C LEU A 107 -6.68 4.69 -6.62
N ARG A 108 -6.71 4.24 -5.36
CA ARG A 108 -5.51 3.97 -4.58
C ARG A 108 -4.59 2.95 -5.26
N GLN A 109 -5.16 1.87 -5.83
CA GLN A 109 -4.41 0.88 -6.60
C GLN A 109 -3.81 1.48 -7.88
N GLU A 110 -4.54 2.32 -8.58
CA GLU A 110 -4.05 2.98 -9.80
C GLU A 110 -2.88 3.94 -9.53
N PHE A 111 -2.91 4.63 -8.38
CA PHE A 111 -1.87 5.58 -7.96
C PHE A 111 -0.74 4.94 -7.14
N MET A 112 -0.84 3.65 -6.82
CA MET A 112 0.19 2.92 -6.07
C MET A 112 1.33 2.50 -6.99
N ALA A 113 2.55 2.51 -6.45
CA ALA A 113 3.73 1.99 -7.12
C ALA A 113 3.62 0.47 -7.33
N ASP A 114 4.22 -0.05 -8.40
CA ASP A 114 4.27 -1.49 -8.67
C ASP A 114 5.11 -2.23 -7.61
N ASP A 115 4.69 -3.43 -7.24
CA ASP A 115 5.50 -4.35 -6.44
C ASP A 115 6.49 -5.10 -7.35
N THR A 116 7.65 -4.49 -7.57
CA THR A 116 8.70 -5.08 -8.43
C THR A 116 9.19 -6.42 -7.90
N GLU A 117 9.30 -6.57 -6.57
CA GLU A 117 9.75 -7.83 -5.96
C GLU A 117 8.73 -8.95 -6.15
N ALA A 118 7.44 -8.66 -6.00
CA ALA A 118 6.41 -9.65 -6.28
C ALA A 118 6.42 -10.07 -7.76
N GLY A 119 6.65 -9.13 -8.68
CA GLY A 119 6.81 -9.43 -10.10
C GLY A 119 8.00 -10.34 -10.40
N MET A 120 9.16 -10.08 -9.80
CA MET A 120 10.36 -10.93 -9.95
C MET A 120 10.14 -12.33 -9.37
N ILE A 121 9.55 -12.42 -8.18
CA ILE A 121 9.23 -13.70 -7.54
C ILE A 121 8.23 -14.49 -8.39
N GLN A 122 7.17 -13.86 -8.91
CA GLN A 122 6.18 -14.55 -9.75
C GLN A 122 6.82 -15.08 -11.02
N ALA A 123 7.61 -14.27 -11.74
CA ALA A 123 8.30 -14.69 -12.96
C ALA A 123 9.22 -15.89 -12.70
N TRP A 124 10.00 -15.85 -11.61
CA TRP A 124 10.85 -16.97 -11.23
C TRP A 124 10.05 -18.24 -10.87
N LEU A 125 8.93 -18.09 -10.17
CA LEU A 125 8.06 -19.20 -9.79
C LEU A 125 7.38 -19.85 -11.00
N ASP A 126 7.01 -19.07 -12.01
CA ASP A 126 6.41 -19.58 -13.25
C ASP A 126 7.39 -20.45 -14.05
N GLU A 127 8.70 -20.24 -13.89
CA GLU A 127 9.74 -21.09 -14.47
C GLU A 127 10.08 -22.33 -13.62
N HIS A 128 9.61 -22.37 -12.36
CA HIS A 128 9.98 -23.41 -11.38
C HIS A 128 8.77 -24.05 -10.70
N GLU A 129 7.68 -24.27 -11.43
CA GLU A 129 6.42 -24.81 -10.90
C GLU A 129 6.54 -26.22 -10.30
N ASP A 130 7.53 -27.00 -10.72
CA ASP A 130 7.76 -28.41 -10.36
C ASP A 130 8.29 -28.62 -8.93
N ARG A 131 8.73 -27.56 -8.25
CA ARG A 131 9.43 -27.70 -6.97
C ARG A 131 8.72 -26.97 -5.82
N LYS A 132 9.01 -27.45 -4.61
CA LYS A 132 8.67 -26.73 -3.38
C LYS A 132 9.67 -25.60 -3.17
N VAL A 133 9.20 -24.46 -2.75
CA VAL A 133 10.03 -23.26 -2.51
C VAL A 133 9.95 -22.81 -1.06
N CYS A 134 10.96 -22.08 -0.60
CA CYS A 134 10.98 -21.45 0.72
C CYS A 134 11.47 -20.00 0.61
N SER A 135 11.25 -19.21 1.67
CA SER A 135 11.59 -17.77 1.66
C SER A 135 13.07 -17.50 1.38
N LEU A 136 13.97 -18.34 1.91
CA LEU A 136 15.41 -18.17 1.69
C LEU A 136 15.83 -18.50 0.26
N MET A 137 15.20 -19.48 -0.38
CA MET A 137 15.39 -19.79 -1.79
C MET A 137 14.96 -18.62 -2.66
N LEU A 138 13.75 -18.09 -2.43
CA LEU A 138 13.24 -16.93 -3.16
C LEU A 138 14.12 -15.69 -2.99
N PHE A 139 14.63 -15.44 -1.78
CA PHE A 139 15.55 -14.34 -1.56
C PHE A 139 16.85 -14.49 -2.36
N LYS A 140 17.41 -15.68 -2.42
CA LYS A 140 18.70 -15.92 -3.08
C LYS A 140 18.59 -16.10 -4.58
N GLU A 141 17.59 -16.84 -5.04
CA GLU A 141 17.46 -17.22 -6.45
C GLU A 141 16.52 -16.28 -7.22
N ALA A 142 15.33 -15.97 -6.69
CA ALA A 142 14.38 -15.12 -7.39
C ALA A 142 14.74 -13.63 -7.33
N LEU A 143 15.30 -13.16 -6.19
CA LEU A 143 15.73 -11.78 -5.99
C LEU A 143 17.24 -11.56 -6.21
N ASP A 144 17.94 -12.57 -6.74
CA ASP A 144 19.37 -12.52 -7.10
C ASP A 144 20.30 -12.03 -5.97
N ASN A 145 20.16 -12.61 -4.77
CA ASN A 145 21.00 -12.30 -3.62
C ASN A 145 21.80 -13.52 -3.11
N PRO A 146 22.61 -14.19 -3.94
CA PRO A 146 23.20 -15.50 -3.62
C PRO A 146 24.15 -15.47 -2.43
N TYR A 147 24.86 -14.35 -2.22
CA TYR A 147 25.93 -14.22 -1.21
C TYR A 147 25.46 -13.49 0.05
N VAL A 148 24.25 -12.96 0.09
CA VAL A 148 23.75 -12.17 1.20
C VAL A 148 22.90 -13.03 2.13
N LYS A 149 23.06 -12.84 3.45
CA LYS A 149 22.17 -13.43 4.45
C LYS A 149 20.99 -12.50 4.65
N PRO A 150 19.73 -12.95 4.42
CA PRO A 150 18.58 -12.06 4.61
C PRO A 150 18.42 -11.69 6.08
N LYS A 151 18.02 -10.46 6.32
CA LYS A 151 17.50 -10.00 7.61
C LYS A 151 16.09 -10.55 7.82
N LYS A 152 15.66 -10.62 9.08
CA LYS A 152 14.30 -11.08 9.41
C LYS A 152 13.22 -10.30 8.66
N ALA A 153 13.36 -8.99 8.56
CA ALA A 153 12.40 -8.14 7.84
C ALA A 153 12.27 -8.50 6.34
N GLU A 154 13.36 -8.93 5.70
CA GLU A 154 13.34 -9.34 4.28
C GLU A 154 12.65 -10.69 4.11
N THR A 155 12.89 -11.64 5.01
CA THR A 155 12.18 -12.92 4.99
C THR A 155 10.70 -12.78 5.31
N ASP A 156 10.34 -11.94 6.26
CA ASP A 156 8.94 -11.64 6.61
C ASP A 156 8.22 -10.99 5.41
N ARG A 157 8.89 -10.07 4.70
CA ARG A 157 8.36 -9.43 3.49
C ARG A 157 8.13 -10.44 2.37
N ILE A 158 9.06 -11.37 2.11
CA ILE A 158 8.87 -12.42 1.12
C ILE A 158 7.69 -13.33 1.50
N CYS A 159 7.57 -13.70 2.77
CA CYS A 159 6.43 -14.48 3.25
C CYS A 159 5.10 -13.74 3.02
N GLU A 160 5.08 -12.44 3.21
CA GLU A 160 3.92 -11.60 2.95
C GLU A 160 3.59 -11.57 1.44
N ILE A 161 4.59 -11.35 0.57
CA ILE A 161 4.44 -11.39 -0.88
C ILE A 161 3.80 -12.72 -1.32
N MET A 162 4.36 -13.85 -0.86
CA MET A 162 3.87 -15.18 -1.19
C MET A 162 2.43 -15.44 -0.75
N ASN A 163 1.99 -14.83 0.35
CA ASN A 163 0.65 -15.03 0.89
C ASN A 163 -0.40 -14.06 0.31
N THR A 164 0.02 -12.91 -0.22
CA THR A 164 -0.91 -11.85 -0.64
C THR A 164 -0.90 -11.55 -2.14
N SER A 165 0.25 -11.65 -2.78
CA SER A 165 0.45 -11.15 -4.15
C SER A 165 0.67 -12.28 -5.17
N ILE A 166 1.19 -13.42 -4.74
CA ILE A 166 1.51 -14.53 -5.64
C ILE A 166 0.28 -15.40 -5.89
N VAL A 167 0.03 -15.67 -7.17
CA VAL A 167 -1.08 -16.49 -7.64
C VAL A 167 -0.60 -17.91 -7.92
N GLY A 168 -1.43 -18.90 -7.63
CA GLY A 168 -1.16 -20.31 -7.96
C GLY A 168 -0.28 -21.06 -6.94
N TRP A 169 0.07 -20.44 -5.80
CA TRP A 169 0.89 -21.04 -4.76
C TRP A 169 0.19 -21.03 -3.41
N LYS A 170 0.37 -22.11 -2.64
CA LYS A 170 -0.18 -22.24 -1.28
C LYS A 170 0.89 -22.60 -0.28
N GLN A 171 0.72 -22.11 0.92
CA GLN A 171 1.58 -22.44 2.05
C GLN A 171 1.45 -23.95 2.37
N GLY A 172 2.59 -24.63 2.41
CA GLY A 172 2.71 -26.04 2.72
C GLY A 172 3.27 -26.29 4.12
N THR A 173 3.74 -27.51 4.34
CA THR A 173 4.31 -27.97 5.62
C THR A 173 5.78 -27.56 5.77
N MET A 174 6.32 -27.74 6.98
CA MET A 174 7.76 -27.65 7.23
C MET A 174 8.49 -28.69 6.39
N THR A 175 9.42 -28.27 5.55
CA THR A 175 10.16 -29.13 4.62
C THR A 175 11.66 -28.87 4.80
N ARG A 176 12.46 -29.92 4.72
CA ARG A 176 13.93 -29.81 4.73
C ARG A 176 14.43 -29.60 3.31
N PHE A 177 14.98 -28.42 3.04
CA PHE A 177 15.64 -28.09 1.78
C PHE A 177 17.14 -28.37 1.90
N LYS A 178 17.75 -28.97 0.87
CA LYS A 178 19.15 -29.40 0.88
C LYS A 178 20.08 -28.24 1.25
N ASP A 179 19.91 -27.09 0.60
CA ASP A 179 20.82 -25.95 0.72
C ASP A 179 20.32 -24.84 1.64
N TYR A 180 19.05 -24.93 2.10
CA TYR A 180 18.36 -23.87 2.84
C TYR A 180 17.86 -24.31 4.23
N GLY A 181 18.10 -25.57 4.63
CA GLY A 181 17.67 -26.10 5.92
C GLY A 181 16.16 -26.37 6.01
N THR A 182 15.65 -26.46 7.23
CA THR A 182 14.23 -26.74 7.48
C THR A 182 13.44 -25.46 7.56
N GLN A 183 12.53 -25.25 6.61
CA GLN A 183 11.71 -24.06 6.50
C GLN A 183 10.27 -24.42 6.09
N ARG A 184 9.35 -23.48 6.30
CA ARG A 184 8.01 -23.58 5.75
C ARG A 184 8.07 -23.48 4.23
N SER A 185 7.40 -24.42 3.57
CA SER A 185 7.38 -24.45 2.10
C SER A 185 6.14 -23.77 1.53
N TRP A 186 6.23 -23.39 0.26
CA TRP A 186 5.08 -23.13 -0.60
C TRP A 186 5.10 -24.16 -1.73
N VAL A 187 3.91 -24.55 -2.17
CA VAL A 187 3.70 -25.54 -3.23
C VAL A 187 2.77 -24.95 -4.29
N CYS A 188 3.07 -25.23 -5.55
CA CYS A 188 2.19 -24.88 -6.65
C CYS A 188 0.88 -25.64 -6.58
N VAL A 189 -0.23 -25.00 -6.89
CA VAL A 189 -1.59 -25.54 -6.79
C VAL A 189 -2.23 -25.71 -8.19
N ASN A 190 -1.56 -25.22 -9.26
CA ASN A 190 -2.04 -25.33 -10.61
C ASN A 190 -2.18 -26.80 -11.03
N GLU A 191 -3.25 -27.14 -11.77
CA GLU A 191 -3.53 -28.52 -12.19
C GLU A 191 -2.44 -29.12 -13.08
N ASN A 192 -1.62 -28.31 -13.72
CA ASN A 192 -0.48 -28.74 -14.52
C ASN A 192 0.69 -29.29 -13.67
N CYS A 193 0.83 -28.87 -12.41
CA CYS A 193 1.88 -29.33 -11.48
C CYS A 193 1.69 -30.76 -10.96
N LYS A 194 0.55 -31.43 -11.26
CA LYS A 194 0.24 -32.76 -10.70
C LYS A 194 0.87 -33.92 -11.46
N ARG A 195 1.60 -33.69 -12.55
CA ARG A 195 2.11 -34.78 -13.40
C ARG A 195 3.36 -35.47 -12.87
N ASP A 196 4.19 -34.80 -12.07
CA ASP A 196 5.51 -35.33 -11.67
C ASP A 196 5.64 -35.79 -10.21
N ALA A 197 4.55 -35.75 -9.43
CA ALA A 197 4.58 -36.21 -8.02
C ALA A 197 4.31 -37.73 -7.84
N LYS A 198 4.26 -38.52 -8.90
CA LYS A 198 4.03 -39.98 -8.85
C LYS A 198 5.26 -40.83 -9.10
N ASP A 199 6.40 -40.24 -9.47
CA ASP A 199 7.63 -40.95 -9.80
C ASP A 199 8.84 -40.54 -8.93
N LEU A 200 8.66 -40.39 -7.62
CA LEU A 200 9.79 -40.34 -6.65
C LEU A 200 9.39 -40.97 -5.34
#